data_13656ccd8627ee21bcb65e0d1cc59b2c
#
_entry.id   13656ccd8627ee21bcb65e0d1cc59b2c
#
_cell.length_a   1.000
_cell.length_b   1.000
_cell.length_c   1.000
_cell.angle_alpha   90.00
_cell.angle_beta   90.00
_cell.angle_gamma   90.00
#
_symmetry.space_group_name_H-M   'P 1'
#
loop_
_entity.id
_entity.type
_entity.pdbx_description
1 polymer ?
#
loop_
_entity_poly.entity_id
_entity_poly.type
_entity_poly.pdbx_seq_one_letter_code
_entity_poly.pdbx_strand_id
1 'polypeptide(L)'
;VSNELKNRMELGQDLVYFRDQEGEVCALQNRCAHRCFPLHRSNLLENDTIQCGYHGLIYNTSGQCVKIPSAPDKKTSGIKVQKYPVVDRAPMIWVWPGDPEKADPAVIPDYDWVNTKEWGYGHGYYHLDGNYLAIHENLMDITHFSFLHGSALGTPGHAESKIDVTIEG
;
A
#
# COMPACT_ATOMS: atom_id res chain seq x y z
N VAL A 1 1.17 10.30 -6.29
CA VAL A 1 -0.15 10.22 -5.67
C VAL A 1 -0.69 11.63 -5.66
N SER A 2 -1.75 11.87 -6.42
CA SER A 2 -2.51 13.12 -6.41
C SER A 2 -3.22 13.28 -5.05
N ASN A 3 -3.71 14.50 -4.73
CA ASN A 3 -4.56 14.78 -3.56
C ASN A 3 -5.91 14.03 -3.63
N GLU A 4 -5.87 12.72 -3.77
CA GLU A 4 -7.03 11.85 -3.92
C GLU A 4 -6.97 10.74 -2.89
N LEU A 5 -8.14 10.36 -2.38
CA LEU A 5 -8.29 9.17 -1.56
C LEU A 5 -8.28 7.93 -2.45
N LYS A 6 -7.32 7.04 -2.23
CA LYS A 6 -7.20 5.77 -2.95
C LYS A 6 -7.33 4.61 -1.97
N ASN A 7 -7.98 3.52 -2.37
CA ASN A 7 -8.02 2.34 -1.55
C ASN A 7 -7.27 1.16 -2.17
N ARG A 8 -6.79 0.29 -1.29
CA ARG A 8 -6.20 -0.99 -1.61
C ARG A 8 -6.57 -2.02 -0.54
N MET A 9 -6.73 -3.25 -0.99
CA MET A 9 -6.84 -4.41 -0.10
C MET A 9 -5.44 -5.01 0.09
N GLU A 10 -4.91 -4.92 1.31
CA GLU A 10 -3.57 -5.40 1.66
C GLU A 10 -3.66 -6.44 2.77
N LEU A 11 -3.31 -7.70 2.47
CA LEU A 11 -3.39 -8.82 3.41
C LEU A 11 -4.72 -8.91 4.18
N GLY A 12 -5.84 -8.73 3.46
CA GLY A 12 -7.19 -8.76 4.02
C GLY A 12 -7.62 -7.48 4.76
N GLN A 13 -6.80 -6.44 4.77
CA GLN A 13 -7.13 -5.13 5.32
C GLN A 13 -7.50 -4.16 4.20
N ASP A 14 -8.68 -3.55 4.28
CA ASP A 14 -9.07 -2.49 3.34
C ASP A 14 -8.56 -1.15 3.86
N LEU A 15 -7.59 -0.57 3.15
CA LEU A 15 -6.89 0.64 3.53
C LEU A 15 -7.24 1.81 2.61
N VAL A 16 -7.29 3.01 3.15
CA VAL A 16 -7.35 4.25 2.38
C VAL A 16 -6.02 4.98 2.49
N TYR A 17 -5.49 5.39 1.34
CA TYR A 17 -4.23 6.11 1.21
C TYR A 17 -4.48 7.52 0.68
N PHE A 18 -3.73 8.46 1.19
CA PHE A 18 -3.68 9.84 0.69
C PHE A 18 -2.32 10.46 1.03
N ARG A 19 -2.00 11.59 0.40
CA ARG A 19 -0.87 12.42 0.79
C ARG A 19 -1.40 13.66 1.50
N ASP A 20 -0.69 14.04 2.54
CA ASP A 20 -0.92 15.34 3.19
C ASP A 20 -0.28 16.48 2.38
N GLN A 21 -0.40 17.70 2.87
CA GLN A 21 0.14 18.90 2.20
C GLN A 21 1.68 18.92 2.14
N GLU A 22 2.33 18.20 3.04
CA GLU A 22 3.78 18.04 3.08
C GLU A 22 4.25 16.96 2.09
N GLY A 23 3.31 16.23 1.47
CA GLY A 23 3.58 15.15 0.54
C GLY A 23 3.75 13.79 1.20
N GLU A 24 3.66 13.72 2.53
CA GLU A 24 3.80 12.49 3.29
C GLU A 24 2.60 11.55 3.07
N VAL A 25 2.87 10.27 2.95
CA VAL A 25 1.83 9.26 2.76
C VAL A 25 1.17 8.90 4.08
N CYS A 26 -0.15 8.91 4.07
CA CYS A 26 -0.97 8.44 5.17
C CYS A 26 -1.74 7.18 4.76
N ALA A 27 -1.80 6.20 5.65
CA ALA A 27 -2.60 4.99 5.49
C ALA A 27 -3.53 4.81 6.69
N LEU A 28 -4.83 4.78 6.44
CA LEU A 28 -5.85 4.56 7.46
C LEU A 28 -6.75 3.38 7.07
N GLN A 29 -7.42 2.78 8.07
CA GLN A 29 -8.49 1.83 7.81
C GLN A 29 -9.58 2.50 6.95
N ASN A 30 -9.94 1.87 5.85
CA ASN A 30 -10.94 2.39 4.90
C ASN A 30 -12.38 2.24 5.40
N ARG A 31 -12.61 2.51 6.68
CA ARG A 31 -13.89 2.25 7.33
C ARG A 31 -14.19 3.29 8.39
N CYS A 32 -15.22 4.10 8.17
CA CYS A 32 -15.67 5.08 9.17
C CYS A 32 -16.13 4.40 10.46
N ALA A 33 -15.66 4.89 11.62
CA ALA A 33 -15.97 4.35 12.93
C ALA A 33 -17.46 4.44 13.30
N HIS A 34 -18.25 5.29 12.62
CA HIS A 34 -19.68 5.45 12.89
C HIS A 34 -20.52 4.31 12.30
N ARG A 35 -20.54 4.19 10.96
CA ARG A 35 -21.37 3.22 10.25
C ARG A 35 -20.64 2.59 9.06
N CYS A 36 -19.37 2.32 9.23
CA CYS A 36 -18.56 1.53 8.29
C CYS A 36 -18.53 2.05 6.84
N PHE A 37 -18.87 3.32 6.62
CA PHE A 37 -18.79 3.92 5.29
C PHE A 37 -17.33 3.90 4.80
N PRO A 38 -17.06 3.50 3.55
CA PRO A 38 -15.70 3.44 3.01
C PRO A 38 -15.12 4.85 2.84
N LEU A 39 -14.03 5.13 3.56
CA LEU A 39 -13.44 6.47 3.60
C LEU A 39 -12.82 6.92 2.28
N HIS A 40 -12.43 6.00 1.40
CA HIS A 40 -11.96 6.37 0.06
C HIS A 40 -13.04 7.03 -0.82
N ARG A 41 -14.32 6.86 -0.47
CA ARG A 41 -15.48 7.53 -1.11
C ARG A 41 -15.88 8.82 -0.39
N SER A 42 -14.98 9.37 0.36
CA SER A 42 -15.17 10.57 1.18
C SER A 42 -14.43 11.76 0.60
N ASN A 43 -14.47 12.91 1.28
CA ASN A 43 -13.76 14.11 0.83
C ASN A 43 -12.46 14.27 1.61
N LEU A 44 -11.35 14.44 0.90
CA LEU A 44 -10.12 14.94 1.47
C LEU A 44 -10.22 16.48 1.51
N LEU A 45 -10.08 17.04 2.71
CA LEU A 45 -10.16 18.48 2.93
C LEU A 45 -8.75 19.10 2.89
N GLU A 46 -8.68 20.41 2.67
CA GLU A 46 -7.42 21.18 2.54
C GLU A 46 -6.52 21.14 3.78
N ASN A 47 -7.03 20.75 4.94
CA ASN A 47 -6.28 20.61 6.18
C ASN A 47 -5.91 19.15 6.50
N ASP A 48 -5.69 18.33 5.49
CA ASP A 48 -5.26 16.92 5.61
C ASP A 48 -6.22 16.03 6.40
N THR A 49 -7.50 16.39 6.40
CA THR A 49 -8.52 15.60 7.08
C THR A 49 -9.47 14.93 6.10
N ILE A 50 -9.99 13.77 6.47
CA ILE A 50 -11.02 13.06 5.70
C ILE A 50 -12.38 13.33 6.31
N GLN A 51 -13.27 13.95 5.54
CA GLN A 51 -14.66 14.12 5.90
C GLN A 51 -15.50 12.98 5.34
N CYS A 52 -15.99 12.10 6.21
CA CYS A 52 -16.81 10.95 5.84
C CYS A 52 -18.02 11.37 5.01
N GLY A 53 -18.17 10.75 3.83
CA GLY A 53 -19.24 11.08 2.88
C GLY A 53 -20.65 10.73 3.33
N TYR A 54 -20.81 10.01 4.47
CA TYR A 54 -22.13 9.59 4.96
C TYR A 54 -22.71 10.58 5.99
N HIS A 55 -22.02 10.84 7.11
CA HIS A 55 -22.50 11.72 8.16
C HIS A 55 -21.51 12.83 8.54
N GLY A 56 -20.49 13.03 7.75
CA GLY A 56 -19.59 14.16 7.87
C GLY A 56 -18.56 14.08 9.01
N LEU A 57 -18.40 12.93 9.71
CA LEU A 57 -17.34 12.79 10.70
C LEU A 57 -15.99 13.11 10.05
N ILE A 58 -15.15 13.88 10.76
CA ILE A 58 -13.87 14.32 10.23
C ILE A 58 -12.75 13.62 11.00
N TYR A 59 -11.83 12.99 10.25
CA TYR A 59 -10.66 12.28 10.77
C TYR A 59 -9.39 12.96 10.31
N ASN A 60 -8.41 13.10 11.21
CA ASN A 60 -7.08 13.61 10.88
C ASN A 60 -6.15 12.50 10.37
N THR A 61 -4.90 12.86 10.03
CA THR A 61 -3.85 11.94 9.56
C THR A 61 -3.46 10.85 10.56
N SER A 62 -3.77 11.02 11.85
CA SER A 62 -3.58 9.98 12.87
C SER A 62 -4.78 9.04 13.01
N GLY A 63 -5.85 9.24 12.21
CA GLY A 63 -7.09 8.48 12.28
C GLY A 63 -8.02 8.91 13.42
N GLN A 64 -7.68 9.92 14.20
CA GLN A 64 -8.52 10.45 15.28
C GLN A 64 -9.69 11.25 14.70
N CYS A 65 -10.91 11.00 15.15
CA CYS A 65 -12.04 11.87 14.86
C CYS A 65 -11.85 13.22 15.55
N VAL A 66 -11.88 14.29 14.77
CA VAL A 66 -11.67 15.67 15.28
C VAL A 66 -12.96 16.49 15.28
N LYS A 67 -14.00 16.04 14.54
CA LYS A 67 -15.29 16.76 14.50
C LYS A 67 -16.45 15.82 14.16
N ILE A 68 -17.58 16.07 14.82
CA ILE A 68 -18.87 15.45 14.53
C ILE A 68 -19.84 16.58 14.20
N PRO A 69 -20.16 16.84 12.91
CA PRO A 69 -20.96 17.99 12.51
C PRO A 69 -22.35 18.05 13.15
N SER A 70 -23.00 16.90 13.31
CA SER A 70 -24.33 16.78 13.94
C SER A 70 -24.33 16.90 15.48
N ALA A 71 -23.17 16.94 16.11
CA ALA A 71 -23.00 17.03 17.55
C ALA A 71 -21.69 17.78 17.89
N PRO A 72 -21.62 19.09 17.61
CA PRO A 72 -20.37 19.86 17.70
C PRO A 72 -19.78 19.92 19.13
N ASP A 73 -20.63 19.86 20.15
CA ASP A 73 -20.22 19.90 21.55
C ASP A 73 -19.84 18.52 22.12
N LYS A 74 -20.01 17.46 21.32
CA LYS A 74 -19.68 16.10 21.77
C LYS A 74 -18.20 15.85 21.70
N LYS A 75 -17.63 15.27 22.77
CA LYS A 75 -16.25 14.83 22.79
C LYS A 75 -16.01 13.76 21.73
N THR A 76 -14.97 13.94 20.93
CA THR A 76 -14.54 13.01 19.87
C THR A 76 -13.49 12.00 20.38
N SER A 77 -12.98 12.18 21.63
CA SER A 77 -12.00 11.29 22.23
C SER A 77 -12.52 9.84 22.26
N GLY A 78 -11.71 8.91 21.79
CA GLY A 78 -12.08 7.50 21.68
C GLY A 78 -12.74 7.10 20.35
N ILE A 79 -13.13 8.06 19.49
CA ILE A 79 -13.61 7.77 18.13
C ILE A 79 -12.43 7.85 17.19
N LYS A 80 -11.96 6.72 16.67
CA LYS A 80 -10.81 6.66 15.76
C LYS A 80 -10.98 5.55 14.73
N VAL A 81 -10.27 5.70 13.64
CA VAL A 81 -9.98 4.65 12.66
C VAL A 81 -8.52 4.24 12.82
N GLN A 82 -8.21 2.99 12.51
CA GLN A 82 -6.83 2.50 12.63
C GLN A 82 -5.92 3.24 11.66
N LYS A 83 -4.77 3.74 12.15
CA LYS A 83 -3.64 4.18 11.33
C LYS A 83 -2.66 3.03 11.16
N TYR A 84 -2.07 2.93 9.98
CA TYR A 84 -1.05 1.94 9.67
C TYR A 84 0.30 2.63 9.45
N PRO A 85 1.40 2.07 9.97
CA PRO A 85 2.73 2.52 9.63
C PRO A 85 2.95 2.42 8.12
N VAL A 86 3.47 3.46 7.52
CA VAL A 86 3.72 3.54 6.08
C VAL A 86 5.04 4.27 5.84
N VAL A 87 5.80 3.80 4.86
CA VAL A 87 7.04 4.42 4.40
C VAL A 87 6.95 4.63 2.90
N ASP A 88 7.16 5.87 2.48
CA ASP A 88 7.32 6.21 1.06
C ASP A 88 8.80 6.07 0.68
N ARG A 89 9.12 4.97 0.05
CA ARG A 89 10.46 4.70 -0.49
C ARG A 89 10.31 4.37 -1.97
N ALA A 90 10.44 5.41 -2.78
CA ALA A 90 10.23 5.30 -4.23
C ALA A 90 11.06 4.14 -4.83
N PRO A 91 10.49 3.41 -5.78
CA PRO A 91 9.22 3.68 -6.48
C PRO A 91 7.97 3.15 -5.77
N MET A 92 8.07 2.65 -4.55
CA MET A 92 7.00 1.97 -3.83
C MET A 92 6.61 2.67 -2.53
N ILE A 93 5.35 2.47 -2.14
CA ILE A 93 4.84 2.78 -0.81
C ILE A 93 4.76 1.47 -0.05
N TRP A 94 5.43 1.40 1.10
CA TRP A 94 5.47 0.25 1.98
C TRP A 94 4.52 0.46 3.14
N VAL A 95 3.66 -0.51 3.40
CA VAL A 95 2.71 -0.47 4.52
C VAL A 95 2.91 -1.67 5.43
N TRP A 96 2.79 -1.45 6.73
CA TRP A 96 2.81 -2.49 7.73
C TRP A 96 1.39 -2.73 8.26
N PRO A 97 0.70 -3.81 7.83
CA PRO A 97 -0.69 -4.08 8.23
C PRO A 97 -0.80 -4.81 9.58
N GLY A 98 0.33 -5.18 10.18
CA GLY A 98 0.38 -5.87 11.47
C GLY A 98 0.36 -4.94 12.68
N ASP A 99 0.89 -5.43 13.81
CA ASP A 99 1.06 -4.66 15.04
C ASP A 99 1.98 -3.46 14.80
N PRO A 100 1.51 -2.22 14.98
CA PRO A 100 2.31 -1.02 14.70
C PRO A 100 3.61 -0.93 15.50
N GLU A 101 3.65 -1.51 16.72
CA GLU A 101 4.84 -1.49 17.58
C GLU A 101 5.97 -2.39 17.04
N LYS A 102 5.64 -3.28 16.11
CA LYS A 102 6.60 -4.18 15.45
C LYS A 102 7.02 -3.70 14.06
N ALA A 103 6.51 -2.55 13.63
CA ALA A 103 6.89 -1.98 12.34
C ALA A 103 8.36 -1.53 12.38
N ASP A 104 9.19 -2.19 11.58
CA ASP A 104 10.61 -1.86 11.45
C ASP A 104 10.93 -1.51 9.99
N PRO A 105 11.21 -0.24 9.68
CA PRO A 105 11.62 0.16 8.33
C PRO A 105 12.90 -0.50 7.83
N ALA A 106 13.73 -1.03 8.73
CA ALA A 106 14.98 -1.70 8.34
C ALA A 106 14.77 -3.03 7.61
N VAL A 107 13.58 -3.65 7.76
CA VAL A 107 13.24 -4.87 7.02
C VAL A 107 12.80 -4.61 5.57
N ILE A 108 12.63 -3.34 5.19
CA ILE A 108 12.30 -2.99 3.80
C ILE A 108 13.53 -3.28 2.93
N PRO A 109 13.38 -4.12 1.89
CA PRO A 109 14.50 -4.41 0.99
C PRO A 109 15.06 -3.16 0.33
N ASP A 110 16.34 -3.17 0.03
CA ASP A 110 17.00 -2.07 -0.66
C ASP A 110 16.63 -2.07 -2.16
N TYR A 111 15.87 -1.07 -2.56
CA TYR A 111 15.50 -0.78 -3.95
C TYR A 111 16.03 0.58 -4.41
N ASP A 112 16.93 1.22 -3.68
CA ASP A 112 17.40 2.58 -3.98
C ASP A 112 18.12 2.65 -5.32
N TRP A 113 18.68 1.53 -5.79
CA TRP A 113 19.29 1.39 -7.11
C TRP A 113 18.32 1.70 -8.26
N VAL A 114 17.02 1.46 -8.10
CA VAL A 114 15.99 1.75 -9.13
C VAL A 114 15.89 3.25 -9.43
N ASN A 115 16.26 4.11 -8.47
CA ASN A 115 16.17 5.56 -8.60
C ASN A 115 17.45 6.18 -9.18
N THR A 116 18.45 5.36 -9.55
CA THR A 116 19.69 5.87 -10.15
C THR A 116 19.49 6.13 -11.63
N LYS A 117 20.37 6.96 -12.23
CA LYS A 117 20.34 7.28 -13.67
C LYS A 117 20.69 6.10 -14.57
N GLU A 118 21.27 5.06 -13.99
CA GLU A 118 21.73 3.87 -14.70
C GLU A 118 20.62 2.87 -14.98
N TRP A 119 19.50 3.01 -14.26
CA TRP A 119 18.35 2.12 -14.37
C TRP A 119 17.10 2.88 -14.78
N GLY A 120 16.33 2.27 -15.66
CA GLY A 120 14.97 2.66 -15.97
C GLY A 120 14.01 1.59 -15.45
N TYR A 121 12.87 1.99 -14.94
CA TYR A 121 11.84 1.05 -14.54
C TYR A 121 10.49 1.37 -15.18
N GLY A 122 9.75 0.33 -15.49
CA GLY A 122 8.35 0.43 -15.85
C GLY A 122 7.48 -0.12 -14.72
N HIS A 123 6.29 0.39 -14.60
CA HIS A 123 5.31 -0.14 -13.64
C HIS A 123 4.03 -0.56 -14.34
N GLY A 124 3.40 -1.57 -13.79
CA GLY A 124 2.11 -2.06 -14.24
C GLY A 124 1.29 -2.57 -13.06
N TYR A 125 0.01 -2.80 -13.31
CA TYR A 125 -0.88 -3.41 -12.35
C TYR A 125 -1.61 -4.58 -13.01
N TYR A 126 -1.49 -5.75 -12.41
CA TYR A 126 -2.19 -6.95 -12.81
C TYR A 126 -2.94 -7.50 -11.60
N HIS A 127 -4.23 -7.73 -11.75
CA HIS A 127 -5.02 -8.43 -10.76
C HIS A 127 -5.11 -9.91 -11.14
N LEU A 128 -4.74 -10.77 -10.20
CA LEU A 128 -4.77 -12.22 -10.38
C LEU A 128 -5.63 -12.83 -9.26
N ASP A 129 -6.66 -13.57 -9.64
CA ASP A 129 -7.50 -14.34 -8.72
C ASP A 129 -6.80 -15.66 -8.37
N GLY A 130 -5.89 -15.61 -7.40
CA GLY A 130 -5.10 -16.77 -7.01
C GLY A 130 -4.34 -16.54 -5.71
N ASN A 131 -3.75 -17.62 -5.20
CA ASN A 131 -2.86 -17.53 -4.05
C ASN A 131 -1.56 -16.82 -4.45
N TYR A 132 -1.16 -15.81 -3.69
CA TYR A 132 0.07 -15.06 -3.95
C TYR A 132 1.34 -15.94 -3.99
N LEU A 133 1.37 -17.06 -3.24
CA LEU A 133 2.48 -18.01 -3.27
C LEU A 133 2.67 -18.62 -4.65
N ALA A 134 1.58 -18.97 -5.36
CA ALA A 134 1.67 -19.50 -6.70
C ALA A 134 2.26 -18.48 -7.70
N ILE A 135 1.99 -17.20 -7.48
CA ILE A 135 2.60 -16.12 -8.28
C ILE A 135 4.10 -16.02 -7.97
N HIS A 136 4.48 -16.08 -6.69
CA HIS A 136 5.89 -16.06 -6.29
C HIS A 136 6.65 -17.27 -6.85
N GLU A 137 6.09 -18.48 -6.77
CA GLU A 137 6.67 -19.69 -7.35
C GLU A 137 6.90 -19.53 -8.85
N ASN A 138 5.91 -19.01 -9.58
CA ASN A 138 6.05 -18.76 -11.01
C ASN A 138 7.14 -17.72 -11.32
N LEU A 139 7.22 -16.63 -10.55
CA LEU A 139 8.22 -15.58 -10.75
C LEU A 139 9.64 -16.04 -10.39
N MET A 140 9.79 -16.95 -9.44
CA MET A 140 11.10 -17.50 -9.04
C MET A 140 11.57 -18.63 -9.94
N ASP A 141 10.67 -19.28 -10.66
CA ASP A 141 11.02 -20.31 -11.64
C ASP A 141 11.31 -19.66 -13.00
N ILE A 142 12.58 -19.36 -13.26
CA ILE A 142 13.01 -18.78 -14.53
C ILE A 142 13.14 -19.79 -15.68
N THR A 143 12.97 -21.10 -15.41
CA THR A 143 13.19 -22.15 -16.42
C THR A 143 12.13 -22.12 -17.54
N HIS A 144 10.93 -21.64 -17.25
CA HIS A 144 9.86 -21.50 -18.24
C HIS A 144 10.09 -20.36 -19.25
N PHE A 145 11.00 -19.41 -18.97
CA PHE A 145 11.19 -18.21 -19.76
C PHE A 145 11.50 -18.50 -21.23
N SER A 146 12.38 -19.48 -21.49
CA SER A 146 12.78 -19.84 -22.85
C SER A 146 11.62 -20.44 -23.68
N PHE A 147 10.68 -21.07 -23.01
CA PHE A 147 9.57 -21.78 -23.68
C PHE A 147 8.32 -20.91 -23.76
N LEU A 148 7.88 -20.35 -22.64
CA LEU A 148 6.63 -19.60 -22.56
C LEU A 148 6.81 -18.15 -23.01
N HIS A 149 7.93 -17.54 -22.71
CA HIS A 149 8.22 -16.13 -22.97
C HIS A 149 9.34 -15.92 -23.99
N GLY A 150 9.67 -16.92 -24.79
CA GLY A 150 10.80 -16.91 -25.72
C GLY A 150 10.81 -15.75 -26.72
N SER A 151 9.65 -15.19 -27.05
CA SER A 151 9.55 -14.04 -27.96
C SER A 151 9.74 -12.68 -27.26
N ALA A 152 9.69 -12.61 -25.93
CA ALA A 152 9.72 -11.35 -25.17
C ALA A 152 10.85 -11.26 -24.14
N LEU A 153 11.04 -12.29 -23.33
CA LEU A 153 11.97 -12.27 -22.19
C LEU A 153 12.98 -13.42 -22.22
N GLY A 154 12.62 -14.55 -22.85
CA GLY A 154 13.42 -15.76 -22.83
C GLY A 154 14.46 -15.81 -23.93
N THR A 155 15.66 -16.28 -23.60
CA THR A 155 16.66 -16.72 -24.56
C THR A 155 16.88 -18.22 -24.42
N PRO A 156 17.37 -18.94 -25.45
CA PRO A 156 17.63 -20.38 -25.33
C PRO A 156 18.55 -20.71 -24.15
N GLY A 157 19.48 -19.83 -23.80
CA GLY A 157 20.42 -20.02 -22.70
C GLY A 157 19.76 -20.08 -21.30
N HIS A 158 18.56 -19.51 -21.11
CA HIS A 158 17.88 -19.59 -19.81
C HIS A 158 17.48 -21.03 -19.43
N ALA A 159 17.10 -21.85 -20.42
CA ALA A 159 16.72 -23.24 -20.18
C ALA A 159 17.91 -24.14 -19.78
N GLU A 160 19.10 -23.74 -20.18
CA GLU A 160 20.35 -24.49 -19.96
C GLU A 160 21.19 -23.91 -18.80
N SER A 161 20.76 -22.79 -18.23
CA SER A 161 21.47 -22.11 -17.14
C SER A 161 21.43 -22.94 -15.86
N LYS A 162 22.59 -23.14 -15.25
CA LYS A 162 22.68 -23.76 -13.93
C LYS A 162 22.10 -22.80 -12.88
N ILE A 163 21.19 -23.31 -12.06
CA ILE A 163 20.61 -22.56 -10.95
C ILE A 163 21.33 -23.02 -9.69
N ASP A 164 22.08 -22.12 -9.06
CA ASP A 164 22.70 -22.36 -7.76
C ASP A 164 21.83 -21.69 -6.69
N VAL A 165 21.38 -22.47 -5.69
CA VAL A 165 20.53 -21.99 -4.60
C VAL A 165 21.33 -22.05 -3.31
N THR A 166 21.42 -20.92 -2.61
CA THR A 166 21.99 -20.83 -1.26
C THR A 166 20.88 -20.45 -0.29
N ILE A 167 20.75 -21.20 0.82
CA ILE A 167 19.81 -20.88 1.88
C ILE A 167 20.63 -20.34 3.05
N GLU A 168 20.39 -19.08 3.39
CA GLU A 168 20.94 -18.44 4.58
C GLU A 168 19.85 -18.45 5.65
N GLY A 169 20.14 -19.04 6.84
CA GLY A 169 19.22 -19.21 7.95
C GLY A 169 19.06 -17.99 8.84
#